data_ae58808a3585a9253495b30bf69dbf3a
#
_entry.id   ae58808a3585a9253495b30bf69dbf3a
#
_cell.length_a   1.000
_cell.length_b   1.000
_cell.length_c   1.000
_cell.angle_alpha   90.00
_cell.angle_beta   90.00
_cell.angle_gamma   90.00
#
_symmetry.space_group_name_H-M   'P 1'
#
loop_
_entity.id
_entity.type
_entity.pdbx_description
1 polymer ?
#
loop_
_entity_poly.entity_id
_entity_poly.type
_entity_poly.pdbx_seq_one_letter_code
_entity_poly.pdbx_strand_id
1 'polypeptide(L)'
;MVNNKTIDAKILSRMFLSGAKNLEAKKEWINELNVFPVPDGDTGTNMTLTIMSAASEVGALTDPDMESLAKAISSGSLRGARGNSGVILSQLLRGFTRGVRKLTDLDAPAIAAAMDEALRLHQGSYEPKEGTILTVARAAADQ
;
A
#
# COMPACT_ATOMS: atom_id res chain seq x y z
N MET A 1 5.86 28.03 -17.50
CA MET A 1 5.02 26.88 -17.29
C MET A 1 5.44 26.13 -16.04
N VAL A 2 4.52 25.97 -15.22
CA VAL A 2 4.80 25.25 -14.00
C VAL A 2 4.77 23.77 -14.28
N ASN A 3 5.83 23.16 -13.96
CA ASN A 3 5.91 21.74 -14.08
C ASN A 3 5.34 21.13 -12.81
N ASN A 4 4.06 20.94 -12.83
CA ASN A 4 3.40 20.38 -11.68
C ASN A 4 3.74 18.93 -11.52
N LYS A 5 4.65 18.68 -10.64
CA LYS A 5 5.00 17.31 -10.28
C LYS A 5 4.29 16.93 -9.00
N THR A 6 2.99 17.18 -8.98
CA THR A 6 2.17 16.84 -7.81
C THR A 6 1.09 15.87 -8.24
N ILE A 7 0.64 15.10 -7.27
CA ILE A 7 -0.37 14.07 -7.43
C ILE A 7 -1.54 14.45 -6.55
N ASP A 8 -2.71 14.66 -7.16
CA ASP A 8 -3.91 14.90 -6.38
C ASP A 8 -4.60 13.57 -6.06
N ALA A 9 -5.72 13.66 -5.35
CA ALA A 9 -6.44 12.45 -4.93
C ALA A 9 -6.92 11.62 -6.12
N LYS A 10 -7.34 12.28 -7.18
CA LYS A 10 -7.84 11.58 -8.36
C LYS A 10 -6.73 10.78 -9.03
N ILE A 11 -5.56 11.37 -9.16
CA ILE A 11 -4.40 10.69 -9.73
C ILE A 11 -3.95 9.55 -8.83
N LEU A 12 -3.88 9.80 -7.51
CA LEU A 12 -3.47 8.77 -6.56
C LEU A 12 -4.44 7.60 -6.58
N SER A 13 -5.74 7.88 -6.70
CA SER A 13 -6.76 6.84 -6.83
C SER A 13 -6.47 5.93 -8.02
N ARG A 14 -6.18 6.53 -9.18
CA ARG A 14 -5.86 5.75 -10.38
C ARG A 14 -4.58 4.95 -10.22
N MET A 15 -3.58 5.54 -9.58
CA MET A 15 -2.33 4.85 -9.34
C MET A 15 -2.52 3.66 -8.43
N PHE A 16 -3.34 3.83 -7.39
CA PHE A 16 -3.62 2.74 -6.46
C PHE A 16 -4.35 1.60 -7.15
N LEU A 17 -5.38 1.93 -7.95
CA LEU A 17 -6.13 0.90 -8.67
C LEU A 17 -5.25 0.18 -9.68
N SER A 18 -4.39 0.92 -10.37
CA SER A 18 -3.45 0.32 -11.32
C SER A 18 -2.45 -0.59 -10.61
N GLY A 19 -1.96 -0.15 -9.45
CA GLY A 19 -1.05 -0.95 -8.65
C GLY A 19 -1.69 -2.24 -8.16
N ALA A 20 -2.96 -2.17 -7.76
CA ALA A 20 -3.69 -3.35 -7.32
C ALA A 20 -3.82 -4.36 -8.45
N LYS A 21 -4.14 -3.90 -9.66
CA LYS A 21 -4.22 -4.79 -10.83
C LYS A 21 -2.87 -5.40 -11.17
N ASN A 22 -1.82 -4.62 -11.05
CA ASN A 22 -0.48 -5.10 -11.34
C ASN A 22 -0.06 -6.17 -10.33
N LEU A 23 -0.40 -5.99 -9.06
CA LEU A 23 -0.12 -6.99 -8.05
C LEU A 23 -0.89 -8.28 -8.33
N GLU A 24 -2.17 -8.14 -8.71
CA GLU A 24 -2.98 -9.29 -9.05
C GLU A 24 -2.38 -10.06 -10.23
N ALA A 25 -1.90 -9.34 -11.24
CA ALA A 25 -1.30 -9.97 -12.40
C ALA A 25 -0.02 -10.75 -12.07
N LYS A 26 0.67 -10.35 -11.01
CA LYS A 26 1.95 -10.94 -10.63
C LYS A 26 1.86 -11.86 -9.42
N LYS A 27 0.65 -12.16 -8.95
CA LYS A 27 0.51 -12.91 -7.70
C LYS A 27 1.14 -14.31 -7.76
N GLU A 28 1.06 -14.97 -8.89
CA GLU A 28 1.64 -16.30 -9.01
C GLU A 28 3.16 -16.26 -8.92
N TRP A 29 3.76 -15.26 -9.55
CA TRP A 29 5.19 -15.08 -9.46
C TRP A 29 5.63 -14.82 -8.03
N ILE A 30 4.88 -13.98 -7.31
CA ILE A 30 5.18 -13.68 -5.90
C ILE A 30 5.01 -14.94 -5.05
N ASN A 31 3.98 -15.74 -5.32
CA ASN A 31 3.78 -16.99 -4.60
C ASN A 31 4.98 -17.91 -4.76
N GLU A 32 5.56 -17.95 -5.97
CA GLU A 32 6.72 -18.79 -6.23
C GLU A 32 7.95 -18.35 -5.45
N LEU A 33 8.05 -17.07 -5.13
CA LEU A 33 9.16 -16.53 -4.35
C LEU A 33 8.98 -16.72 -2.85
N ASN A 34 7.85 -17.22 -2.41
CA ASN A 34 7.50 -17.35 -1.00
C ASN A 34 8.13 -18.63 -0.43
N VAL A 35 9.40 -18.51 -0.07
CA VAL A 35 10.14 -19.66 0.49
C VAL A 35 10.50 -19.49 1.96
N PHE A 36 10.32 -18.30 2.51
CA PHE A 36 10.63 -18.01 3.92
C PHE A 36 9.44 -17.35 4.59
N PRO A 37 9.25 -17.61 5.87
CA PRO A 37 9.93 -18.63 6.68
C PRO A 37 9.47 -20.05 6.36
N VAL A 38 8.31 -20.18 5.71
CA VAL A 38 7.73 -21.44 5.32
C VAL A 38 7.32 -21.32 3.86
N PRO A 39 7.58 -22.33 3.02
CA PRO A 39 7.25 -22.23 1.60
C PRO A 39 5.76 -22.49 1.35
N ASP A 40 4.90 -21.64 1.90
CA ASP A 40 3.45 -21.78 1.76
C ASP A 40 2.95 -21.44 0.36
N GLY A 41 3.67 -20.58 -0.36
CA GLY A 41 3.29 -20.21 -1.72
C GLY A 41 2.04 -19.36 -1.79
N ASP A 42 1.71 -18.59 -0.71
CA ASP A 42 0.47 -17.83 -0.66
C ASP A 42 0.66 -16.33 -0.43
N THR A 43 1.90 -15.85 -0.40
CA THR A 43 2.17 -14.42 -0.16
C THR A 43 1.48 -13.54 -1.20
N GLY A 44 1.63 -13.88 -2.48
CA GLY A 44 1.01 -13.11 -3.55
C GLY A 44 -0.51 -13.16 -3.48
N THR A 45 -1.06 -14.32 -3.18
CA THR A 45 -2.50 -14.47 -3.03
C THR A 45 -3.03 -13.61 -1.89
N ASN A 46 -2.38 -13.68 -0.72
CA ASN A 46 -2.82 -12.93 0.44
C ASN A 46 -2.70 -11.41 0.24
N MET A 47 -1.59 -10.97 -0.35
CA MET A 47 -1.43 -9.55 -0.65
C MET A 47 -2.47 -9.07 -1.66
N THR A 48 -2.74 -9.89 -2.68
CA THR A 48 -3.72 -9.54 -3.70
C THR A 48 -5.13 -9.41 -3.10
N LEU A 49 -5.54 -10.38 -2.28
CA LEU A 49 -6.85 -10.31 -1.65
C LEU A 49 -6.97 -9.06 -0.76
N THR A 50 -5.91 -8.73 -0.06
CA THR A 50 -5.89 -7.57 0.82
C THR A 50 -6.02 -6.27 0.02
N ILE A 51 -5.21 -6.11 -1.02
CA ILE A 51 -5.21 -4.86 -1.77
C ILE A 51 -6.48 -4.73 -2.63
N MET A 52 -7.04 -5.85 -3.11
CA MET A 52 -8.28 -5.80 -3.89
C MET A 52 -9.47 -5.41 -3.01
N SER A 53 -9.44 -5.76 -1.74
CA SER A 53 -10.46 -5.29 -0.80
C SER A 53 -10.44 -3.76 -0.71
N ALA A 54 -9.24 -3.18 -0.60
CA ALA A 54 -9.11 -1.72 -0.60
C ALA A 54 -9.49 -1.12 -1.95
N ALA A 55 -9.07 -1.77 -3.04
CA ALA A 55 -9.36 -1.27 -4.39
C ALA A 55 -10.87 -1.23 -4.66
N SER A 56 -11.61 -2.19 -4.14
CA SER A 56 -13.05 -2.20 -4.27
C SER A 56 -13.68 -0.96 -3.63
N GLU A 57 -13.18 -0.55 -2.47
CA GLU A 57 -13.69 0.63 -1.80
C GLU A 57 -13.25 1.93 -2.49
N VAL A 58 -12.01 1.95 -2.98
CA VAL A 58 -11.52 3.11 -3.73
C VAL A 58 -12.31 3.28 -5.02
N GLY A 59 -12.59 2.18 -5.70
CA GLY A 59 -13.36 2.22 -6.96
C GLY A 59 -14.80 2.68 -6.78
N ALA A 60 -15.34 2.57 -5.58
CA ALA A 60 -16.71 2.99 -5.29
C ALA A 60 -16.81 4.49 -4.99
N LEU A 61 -15.67 5.16 -4.79
CA LEU A 61 -15.68 6.59 -4.50
C LEU A 61 -16.00 7.40 -5.75
N THR A 62 -16.84 8.44 -5.57
CA THR A 62 -17.10 9.41 -6.62
C THR A 62 -16.42 10.71 -6.22
N ASP A 63 -15.54 11.19 -7.09
CA ASP A 63 -14.83 12.46 -6.89
C ASP A 63 -14.15 12.53 -5.51
N PRO A 64 -13.23 11.58 -5.22
CA PRO A 64 -12.63 11.51 -3.89
C PRO A 64 -11.68 12.67 -3.63
N ASP A 65 -11.67 13.13 -2.36
CA ASP A 65 -10.59 13.96 -1.89
C ASP A 65 -9.54 13.06 -1.23
N MET A 66 -8.45 13.66 -0.78
CA MET A 66 -7.35 12.86 -0.21
C MET A 66 -7.79 12.14 1.05
N GLU A 67 -8.64 12.77 1.86
CA GLU A 67 -9.08 12.16 3.11
C GLU A 67 -10.00 10.96 2.86
N SER A 68 -10.96 11.09 1.95
CA SER A 68 -11.86 9.96 1.65
C SER A 68 -11.10 8.82 0.99
N LEU A 69 -10.15 9.16 0.12
CA LEU A 69 -9.31 8.15 -0.51
C LEU A 69 -8.46 7.42 0.52
N ALA A 70 -7.81 8.16 1.41
CA ALA A 70 -6.97 7.57 2.46
C ALA A 70 -7.78 6.65 3.35
N LYS A 71 -9.00 7.07 3.70
CA LYS A 71 -9.89 6.25 4.52
C LYS A 71 -10.28 4.97 3.80
N ALA A 72 -10.60 5.06 2.51
CA ALA A 72 -10.97 3.87 1.73
C ALA A 72 -9.82 2.88 1.65
N ILE A 73 -8.60 3.36 1.41
CA ILE A 73 -7.43 2.49 1.33
C ILE A 73 -7.16 1.85 2.69
N SER A 74 -7.13 2.63 3.75
CA SER A 74 -6.79 2.15 5.07
C SER A 74 -7.83 1.17 5.60
N SER A 75 -9.10 1.56 5.57
CA SER A 75 -10.17 0.72 6.10
C SER A 75 -10.41 -0.49 5.24
N GLY A 76 -10.35 -0.32 3.92
CA GLY A 76 -10.58 -1.43 3.00
C GLY A 76 -9.53 -2.50 3.11
N SER A 77 -8.25 -2.12 3.21
CA SER A 77 -7.18 -3.09 3.36
C SER A 77 -7.24 -3.78 4.72
N LEU A 78 -7.61 -3.05 5.76
CA LEU A 78 -7.70 -3.63 7.10
C LEU A 78 -8.80 -4.69 7.17
N ARG A 79 -9.97 -4.37 6.61
CA ARG A 79 -11.10 -5.33 6.61
C ARG A 79 -10.80 -6.57 5.79
N GLY A 80 -10.01 -6.43 4.74
CA GLY A 80 -9.71 -7.55 3.86
C GLY A 80 -8.36 -8.19 4.08
N ALA A 81 -7.68 -7.84 5.17
CA ALA A 81 -6.33 -8.36 5.40
C ALA A 81 -6.35 -9.87 5.54
N ARG A 82 -5.50 -10.54 4.77
CA ARG A 82 -5.40 -12.00 4.75
C ARG A 82 -3.96 -12.42 5.00
N GLY A 83 -3.79 -13.30 5.99
CA GLY A 83 -2.48 -13.84 6.31
C GLY A 83 -1.53 -12.79 6.87
N ASN A 84 -0.33 -13.21 7.22
CA ASN A 84 0.68 -12.28 7.73
C ASN A 84 1.05 -11.23 6.69
N SER A 85 1.18 -11.64 5.44
CA SER A 85 1.53 -10.72 4.35
C SER A 85 0.47 -9.64 4.18
N GLY A 86 -0.80 -10.02 4.26
CA GLY A 86 -1.89 -9.06 4.14
C GLY A 86 -1.95 -8.10 5.31
N VAL A 87 -1.70 -8.60 6.53
CA VAL A 87 -1.67 -7.74 7.70
C VAL A 87 -0.54 -6.73 7.59
N ILE A 88 0.65 -7.17 7.18
CA ILE A 88 1.78 -6.28 6.99
C ILE A 88 1.44 -5.23 5.93
N LEU A 89 0.88 -5.65 4.80
CA LEU A 89 0.51 -4.73 3.74
C LEU A 89 -0.50 -3.70 4.22
N SER A 90 -1.52 -4.13 4.99
CA SER A 90 -2.52 -3.20 5.50
C SER A 90 -1.90 -2.18 6.45
N GLN A 91 -0.92 -2.59 7.25
CA GLN A 91 -0.22 -1.65 8.14
C GLN A 91 0.62 -0.65 7.37
N LEU A 92 1.30 -1.11 6.30
CA LEU A 92 2.06 -0.21 5.46
C LEU A 92 1.15 0.81 4.76
N LEU A 93 0.02 0.36 4.25
CA LEU A 93 -0.94 1.25 3.62
C LEU A 93 -1.53 2.24 4.63
N ARG A 94 -1.79 1.79 5.85
CA ARG A 94 -2.29 2.67 6.89
C ARG A 94 -1.28 3.77 7.22
N GLY A 95 -0.01 3.41 7.34
CA GLY A 95 1.02 4.40 7.59
C GLY A 95 1.15 5.40 6.45
N PHE A 96 1.12 4.90 5.22
CA PHE A 96 1.18 5.77 4.05
C PHE A 96 0.00 6.76 4.03
N THR A 97 -1.21 6.26 4.27
CA THR A 97 -2.40 7.12 4.23
C THR A 97 -2.40 8.14 5.37
N ARG A 98 -1.84 7.78 6.53
CA ARG A 98 -1.69 8.77 7.61
C ARG A 98 -0.81 9.93 7.19
N GLY A 99 0.18 9.65 6.37
CA GLY A 99 1.08 10.70 5.90
C GLY A 99 0.48 11.60 4.84
N VAL A 100 -0.57 11.18 4.14
CA VAL A 100 -1.11 11.95 3.01
C VAL A 100 -2.50 12.52 3.25
N ARG A 101 -3.24 11.99 4.21
CA ARG A 101 -4.69 12.26 4.29
C ARG A 101 -5.05 13.73 4.48
N LYS A 102 -4.15 14.53 5.02
CA LYS A 102 -4.41 15.96 5.26
C LYS A 102 -3.86 16.86 4.18
N LEU A 103 -3.24 16.27 3.17
CA LEU A 103 -2.66 17.03 2.07
C LEU A 103 -3.63 17.06 0.90
N THR A 104 -3.56 18.12 0.12
CA THR A 104 -4.38 18.25 -1.07
C THR A 104 -3.64 17.65 -2.27
N ASP A 105 -2.37 17.94 -2.38
CA ASP A 105 -1.51 17.45 -3.45
C ASP A 105 -0.26 16.86 -2.84
N LEU A 106 0.30 15.88 -3.53
CA LEU A 106 1.53 15.22 -3.08
C LEU A 106 2.65 15.52 -4.05
N ASP A 107 3.72 16.12 -3.55
CA ASP A 107 4.96 16.22 -4.31
C ASP A 107 5.90 15.08 -3.89
N ALA A 108 7.08 15.05 -4.49
CA ALA A 108 8.02 13.96 -4.20
C ALA A 108 8.41 13.89 -2.72
N PRO A 109 8.73 15.03 -2.06
CA PRO A 109 9.02 14.97 -0.62
C PRO A 109 7.86 14.46 0.21
N ALA A 110 6.62 14.81 -0.15
CA ALA A 110 5.45 14.35 0.59
C ALA A 110 5.27 12.84 0.45
N ILE A 111 5.50 12.31 -0.75
CA ILE A 111 5.41 10.87 -0.99
C ILE A 111 6.50 10.14 -0.19
N ALA A 112 7.72 10.67 -0.21
CA ALA A 112 8.81 10.06 0.56
C ALA A 112 8.50 10.04 2.05
N ALA A 113 7.95 11.14 2.58
CA ALA A 113 7.58 11.20 3.99
C ALA A 113 6.48 10.20 4.32
N ALA A 114 5.52 10.01 3.42
CA ALA A 114 4.45 9.03 3.63
C ALA A 114 5.00 7.60 3.61
N MET A 115 5.97 7.33 2.77
CA MET A 115 6.61 6.02 2.76
C MET A 115 7.37 5.76 4.06
N ASP A 116 8.07 6.78 4.57
CA ASP A 116 8.74 6.67 5.86
C ASP A 116 7.74 6.41 6.98
N GLU A 117 6.59 7.08 6.93
CA GLU A 117 5.55 6.87 7.93
C GLU A 117 5.01 5.45 7.88
N ALA A 118 4.88 4.89 6.67
CA ALA A 118 4.44 3.51 6.51
C ALA A 118 5.38 2.55 7.24
N LEU A 119 6.69 2.72 7.02
CA LEU A 119 7.69 1.87 7.66
C LEU A 119 7.71 2.08 9.17
N ARG A 120 7.60 3.32 9.61
CA ARG A 120 7.64 3.64 11.03
C ARG A 120 6.46 3.03 11.77
N LEU A 121 5.27 3.11 11.20
CA LEU A 121 4.09 2.56 11.83
C LEU A 121 4.22 1.05 11.97
N HIS A 122 4.70 0.39 10.93
CA HIS A 122 4.89 -1.05 10.97
C HIS A 122 5.92 -1.43 12.03
N GLN A 123 7.05 -0.72 12.07
CA GLN A 123 8.11 -1.02 13.03
C GLN A 123 7.69 -0.75 14.47
N GLY A 124 6.78 0.19 14.68
CA GLY A 124 6.28 0.51 16.01
C GLY A 124 5.24 -0.50 16.51
N SER A 125 4.65 -1.27 15.64
CA SER A 125 3.58 -2.20 16.00
C SER A 125 4.11 -3.51 16.56
N TYR A 126 5.23 -3.98 16.04
CA TYR A 126 5.87 -5.18 16.54
C TYR A 126 7.29 -5.23 16.01
N GLU A 127 8.06 -6.20 16.55
CA GLU A 127 9.46 -6.30 16.21
C GLU A 127 9.62 -6.57 14.71
N PRO A 128 10.36 -5.70 13.99
CA PRO A 128 10.51 -5.85 12.55
C PRO A 128 11.41 -7.04 12.23
N LYS A 129 10.98 -7.81 11.25
CA LYS A 129 11.78 -8.90 10.72
C LYS A 129 11.96 -8.64 9.24
N GLU A 130 13.20 -8.79 8.78
CA GLU A 130 13.45 -8.70 7.35
C GLU A 130 12.78 -9.87 6.67
N GLY A 131 11.93 -9.58 5.74
CA GLY A 131 11.22 -10.55 4.94
C GLY A 131 10.87 -9.91 3.63
N THR A 132 10.23 -10.67 2.77
CA THR A 132 9.95 -10.22 1.42
C THR A 132 9.27 -8.84 1.38
N ILE A 133 8.19 -8.67 2.15
CA ILE A 133 7.41 -7.44 2.10
C ILE A 133 8.16 -6.28 2.70
N LEU A 134 8.78 -6.46 3.87
CA LEU A 134 9.49 -5.39 4.53
C LEU A 134 10.70 -4.95 3.70
N THR A 135 11.41 -5.90 3.12
CA THR A 135 12.57 -5.60 2.28
C THR A 135 12.15 -4.78 1.06
N VAL A 136 11.07 -5.18 0.39
CA VAL A 136 10.56 -4.45 -0.77
C VAL A 136 10.12 -3.04 -0.37
N ALA A 137 9.43 -2.91 0.76
CA ALA A 137 8.97 -1.61 1.22
C ALA A 137 10.14 -0.68 1.52
N ARG A 138 11.21 -1.19 2.13
CA ARG A 138 12.39 -0.38 2.40
C ARG A 138 13.07 0.05 1.12
N ALA A 139 13.22 -0.86 0.18
CA ALA A 139 13.84 -0.52 -1.09
C ALA A 139 13.07 0.60 -1.80
N ALA A 140 11.75 0.55 -1.75
CA ALA A 140 10.91 1.58 -2.35
C ALA A 140 11.05 2.92 -1.63
N ALA A 141 11.14 2.89 -0.29
CA ALA A 141 11.26 4.13 0.50
C ALA A 141 12.63 4.79 0.32
N ASP A 142 13.66 4.00 0.09
CA ASP A 142 15.02 4.51 -0.03
C ASP A 142 15.33 5.11 -1.40
N GLN A 143 14.40 5.01 -2.34
CA GLN A 143 14.57 5.64 -3.64
C GLN A 143 14.00 7.05 -3.65
#